data_b10d256909ae0df8476ded10964c6281
#
_entry.id   b10d256909ae0df8476ded10964c6281
#
_cell.length_a   1.000
_cell.length_b   1.000
_cell.length_c   1.000
_cell.angle_alpha   90.00
_cell.angle_beta   90.00
_cell.angle_gamma   90.00
#
_symmetry.space_group_name_H-M   'P 1'
#
loop_
_entity.id
_entity.type
_entity.pdbx_description
1 polymer ?
#
loop_
_entity_poly.entity_id
_entity_poly.type
_entity_poly.pdbx_seq_one_letter_code
_entity_poly.pdbx_strand_id
1 'polypeptide(L)'
;MYNAIMHISFYTDHFDEMMHFYVDQLGCRVKSVVRWKSYKGREDKPVFAKLAETDPEGIFYVYSEIAPGQFIELFPSGPNQKPHRQWNEDIGYSHFALTVDDIFAASAKLQENGITPDTQISKGPSGTYQQWFHDPDGNKFELMQYTEQSWQIIGHID
;
A
#
# COMPACT_ATOMS: atom_id res chain seq x y z
N MET A 1 -19.85 12.28 7.57
CA MET A 1 -19.93 11.10 6.67
C MET A 1 -18.58 10.96 5.99
N TYR A 2 -18.07 9.76 5.83
CA TYR A 2 -16.76 9.49 5.22
C TYR A 2 -16.90 9.44 3.70
N ASN A 3 -15.90 9.94 2.96
CA ASN A 3 -15.95 9.97 1.49
C ASN A 3 -15.20 8.78 0.86
N ALA A 4 -14.02 8.44 1.42
CA ALA A 4 -13.14 7.39 0.92
C ALA A 4 -12.11 6.97 1.99
N ILE A 5 -11.39 5.89 1.75
CA ILE A 5 -10.14 5.59 2.45
C ILE A 5 -9.06 6.47 1.81
N MET A 6 -8.39 7.31 2.62
CA MET A 6 -7.36 8.23 2.10
C MET A 6 -6.04 7.51 1.83
N HIS A 7 -5.57 6.68 2.79
CA HIS A 7 -4.31 5.95 2.63
C HIS A 7 -4.31 4.62 3.38
N ILE A 8 -3.36 3.78 2.97
CA ILE A 8 -2.89 2.59 3.69
C ILE A 8 -1.42 2.83 3.99
N SER A 9 -0.99 2.59 5.24
CA SER A 9 0.36 2.91 5.70
C SER A 9 1.15 1.67 6.06
N PHE A 10 2.44 1.65 5.69
CA PHE A 10 3.39 0.62 6.05
C PHE A 10 4.67 1.22 6.62
N TYR A 11 5.22 0.59 7.65
CA TYR A 11 6.62 0.73 8.03
C TYR A 11 7.45 -0.34 7.33
N THR A 12 8.64 0.02 6.87
CA THR A 12 9.53 -0.90 6.16
C THR A 12 10.98 -0.65 6.50
N ASP A 13 11.78 -1.69 6.61
CA ASP A 13 13.25 -1.64 6.65
C ASP A 13 13.88 -1.83 5.26
N HIS A 14 13.05 -2.08 4.22
CA HIS A 14 13.44 -2.16 2.81
C HIS A 14 12.89 -0.97 2.01
N PHE A 15 13.07 0.26 2.52
CA PHE A 15 12.38 1.45 2.01
C PHE A 15 12.59 1.68 0.50
N ASP A 16 13.81 1.53 0.00
CA ASP A 16 14.11 1.74 -1.42
C ASP A 16 13.46 0.66 -2.30
N GLU A 17 13.43 -0.59 -1.86
CA GLU A 17 12.76 -1.69 -2.57
C GLU A 17 11.24 -1.48 -2.61
N MET A 18 10.66 -1.05 -1.49
CA MET A 18 9.22 -0.71 -1.41
C MET A 18 8.88 0.49 -2.30
N MET A 19 9.73 1.53 -2.33
CA MET A 19 9.55 2.66 -3.24
C MET A 19 9.64 2.23 -4.70
N HIS A 20 10.62 1.40 -5.06
CA HIS A 20 10.72 0.84 -6.41
C HIS A 20 9.48 0.02 -6.79
N PHE A 21 9.02 -0.83 -5.89
CA PHE A 21 7.82 -1.63 -6.12
C PHE A 21 6.57 -0.77 -6.37
N TYR A 22 6.24 0.13 -5.43
CA TYR A 22 5.02 0.93 -5.55
C TYR A 22 5.10 1.98 -6.66
N VAL A 23 6.24 2.63 -6.87
CA VAL A 23 6.35 3.73 -7.85
C VAL A 23 6.66 3.20 -9.24
N ASP A 24 7.72 2.40 -9.39
CA ASP A 24 8.21 2.01 -10.72
C ASP A 24 7.45 0.81 -11.29
N GLN A 25 7.13 -0.19 -10.45
CA GLN A 25 6.48 -1.41 -10.91
C GLN A 25 4.94 -1.31 -10.86
N LEU A 26 4.36 -0.88 -9.73
CA LEU A 26 2.90 -0.75 -9.57
C LEU A 26 2.35 0.51 -10.23
N GLY A 27 3.19 1.54 -10.45
CA GLY A 27 2.84 2.76 -11.17
C GLY A 27 2.23 3.86 -10.30
N CYS A 28 2.43 3.81 -8.99
CA CYS A 28 2.02 4.88 -8.09
C CYS A 28 2.82 6.16 -8.37
N ARG A 29 2.20 7.33 -8.17
CA ARG A 29 2.84 8.61 -8.37
C ARG A 29 3.20 9.27 -7.04
N VAL A 30 4.49 9.49 -6.77
CA VAL A 30 4.92 10.25 -5.58
C VAL A 30 4.27 11.63 -5.57
N LYS A 31 3.55 11.94 -4.52
CA LYS A 31 2.87 13.23 -4.31
C LYS A 31 3.54 14.08 -3.24
N SER A 32 4.07 13.44 -2.21
CA SER A 32 4.66 14.14 -1.08
C SER A 32 5.77 13.32 -0.47
N VAL A 33 6.89 13.97 -0.19
CA VAL A 33 8.00 13.43 0.62
C VAL A 33 8.13 14.34 1.83
N VAL A 34 7.82 13.81 3.01
CA VAL A 34 7.96 14.54 4.26
C VAL A 34 9.28 14.16 4.90
N ARG A 35 10.12 15.17 5.16
CA ARG A 35 11.43 15.03 5.79
C ARG A 35 11.40 15.59 7.21
N TRP A 36 12.36 15.17 8.04
CA TRP A 36 12.41 15.60 9.43
C TRP A 36 12.50 17.12 9.56
N LYS A 37 13.13 17.84 8.65
CA LYS A 37 13.20 19.31 8.65
C LYS A 37 11.82 20.00 8.72
N SER A 38 10.73 19.33 8.30
CA SER A 38 9.36 19.83 8.42
C SER A 38 8.90 19.98 9.88
N TYR A 39 9.62 19.35 10.81
CA TYR A 39 9.32 19.40 12.26
C TYR A 39 10.25 20.34 13.03
N LYS A 40 11.11 21.11 12.35
CA LYS A 40 12.01 22.06 13.00
C LYS A 40 11.21 23.07 13.83
N GLY A 41 11.59 23.19 15.11
CA GLY A 41 10.93 24.11 16.05
C GLY A 41 9.53 23.69 16.53
N ARG A 42 9.11 22.46 16.27
CA ARG A 42 7.80 21.94 16.74
C ARG A 42 7.89 21.50 18.19
N GLU A 43 7.50 22.40 19.12
CA GLU A 43 7.50 22.13 20.56
C GLU A 43 6.50 21.02 20.96
N ASP A 44 5.41 20.87 20.23
CA ASP A 44 4.40 19.82 20.42
C ASP A 44 4.88 18.43 19.97
N LYS A 45 6.02 18.34 19.28
CA LYS A 45 6.64 17.11 18.74
C LYS A 45 8.14 17.07 19.05
N PRO A 46 8.57 17.07 20.33
CA PRO A 46 9.98 17.26 20.70
C PRO A 46 10.93 16.22 20.14
N VAL A 47 10.50 14.96 20.02
CA VAL A 47 11.31 13.89 19.41
C VAL A 47 11.57 14.18 17.93
N PHE A 48 10.56 14.60 17.19
CA PHE A 48 10.65 14.90 15.76
C PHE A 48 11.44 16.21 15.53
N ALA A 49 11.27 17.21 16.41
CA ALA A 49 12.07 18.43 16.38
C ALA A 49 13.56 18.13 16.53
N LYS A 50 13.92 17.19 17.42
CA LYS A 50 15.31 16.74 17.58
C LYS A 50 15.84 16.02 16.34
N LEU A 51 15.05 15.15 15.71
CA LEU A 51 15.40 14.52 14.43
C LEU A 51 15.60 15.56 13.32
N ALA A 52 14.77 16.62 13.31
CA ALA A 52 14.92 17.74 12.37
C ALA A 52 16.25 18.50 12.54
N GLU A 53 16.87 18.47 13.71
CA GLU A 53 18.18 19.06 13.96
C GLU A 53 19.34 18.12 13.58
N THR A 54 19.19 16.82 13.85
CA THR A 54 20.26 15.82 13.68
C THR A 54 20.28 15.19 12.29
N ASP A 55 19.12 15.06 11.64
CA ASP A 55 18.95 14.47 10.31
C ASP A 55 17.84 15.20 9.52
N PRO A 56 18.02 16.49 9.17
CA PRO A 56 16.98 17.30 8.54
C PRO A 56 16.51 16.76 7.20
N GLU A 57 17.38 16.09 6.45
CA GLU A 57 17.07 15.55 5.11
C GLU A 57 16.54 14.10 5.16
N GLY A 58 16.60 13.45 6.30
CA GLY A 58 16.02 12.11 6.49
C GLY A 58 14.52 12.09 6.17
N ILE A 59 14.09 11.04 5.54
CA ILE A 59 12.67 10.84 5.17
C ILE A 59 11.90 10.39 6.40
N PHE A 60 10.81 11.08 6.69
CA PHE A 60 9.85 10.62 7.68
C PHE A 60 8.81 9.71 7.04
N TYR A 61 8.17 10.16 5.94
CA TYR A 61 7.29 9.32 5.13
C TYR A 61 7.14 9.86 3.71
N VAL A 62 6.62 8.99 2.83
CA VAL A 62 6.27 9.32 1.46
C VAL A 62 4.81 8.94 1.19
N TYR A 63 4.06 9.85 0.56
CA TYR A 63 2.76 9.55 -0.05
C TYR A 63 2.91 9.29 -1.54
N SER A 64 2.54 8.09 -1.97
CA SER A 64 2.48 7.67 -3.38
C SER A 64 1.02 7.42 -3.78
N GLU A 65 0.50 8.23 -4.69
CA GLU A 65 -0.90 8.14 -5.15
C GLU A 65 -1.08 6.90 -6.02
N ILE A 66 -1.96 6.00 -5.57
CA ILE A 66 -2.30 4.75 -6.26
C ILE A 66 -3.61 4.88 -7.07
N ALA A 67 -4.53 5.72 -6.60
CA ALA A 67 -5.75 6.09 -7.28
C ALA A 67 -6.08 7.55 -6.92
N PRO A 68 -6.93 8.25 -7.67
CA PRO A 68 -7.23 9.66 -7.40
C PRO A 68 -7.60 9.91 -5.94
N GLY A 69 -6.74 10.66 -5.22
CA GLY A 69 -6.92 11.00 -3.81
C GLY A 69 -6.70 9.84 -2.81
N GLN A 70 -6.19 8.70 -3.26
CA GLN A 70 -5.88 7.55 -2.41
C GLN A 70 -4.39 7.21 -2.51
N PHE A 71 -3.77 6.86 -1.38
CA PHE A 71 -2.32 6.78 -1.31
C PHE A 71 -1.84 5.52 -0.61
N ILE A 72 -0.66 5.07 -1.02
CA ILE A 72 0.23 4.26 -0.19
C ILE A 72 1.14 5.23 0.55
N GLU A 73 1.20 5.10 1.89
CA GLU A 73 2.08 5.88 2.75
C GLU A 73 3.17 4.99 3.30
N LEU A 74 4.42 5.27 2.95
CA LEU A 74 5.57 4.49 3.37
C LEU A 74 6.41 5.25 4.38
N PHE A 75 6.70 4.59 5.50
CA PHE A 75 7.59 5.05 6.55
C PHE A 75 8.84 4.19 6.58
N PRO A 76 10.06 4.78 6.57
CA PRO A 76 11.24 4.04 7.00
C PRO A 76 11.06 3.54 8.43
N SER A 77 11.53 2.32 8.72
CA SER A 77 11.44 1.74 10.06
C SER A 77 12.26 2.52 11.08
N GLY A 78 11.78 2.53 12.30
CA GLY A 78 12.51 3.09 13.45
C GLY A 78 13.29 2.01 14.20
N PRO A 79 14.28 2.43 15.04
CA PRO A 79 15.23 1.50 15.66
C PRO A 79 14.62 0.49 16.66
N ASN A 80 13.39 0.71 17.10
CA ASN A 80 12.71 -0.13 18.09
C ASN A 80 11.56 -0.96 17.48
N GLN A 81 11.39 -0.93 16.16
CA GLN A 81 10.40 -1.74 15.48
C GLN A 81 10.92 -3.16 15.27
N LYS A 82 10.02 -4.13 15.40
CA LYS A 82 10.33 -5.53 15.13
C LYS A 82 10.18 -5.81 13.64
N PRO A 83 10.91 -6.81 13.10
CA PRO A 83 10.70 -7.28 11.74
C PRO A 83 9.23 -7.59 11.46
N HIS A 84 8.81 -7.37 10.22
CA HIS A 84 7.49 -7.73 9.75
C HIS A 84 7.26 -9.24 9.92
N ARG A 85 6.05 -9.62 10.33
CA ARG A 85 5.65 -11.02 10.38
C ARG A 85 5.08 -11.47 9.04
N GLN A 86 5.11 -12.79 8.83
CA GLN A 86 4.51 -13.35 7.64
C GLN A 86 2.97 -13.18 7.67
N TRP A 87 2.39 -13.11 6.49
CA TRP A 87 0.94 -13.00 6.33
C TRP A 87 0.22 -14.15 7.06
N ASN A 88 -0.87 -13.83 7.76
CA ASN A 88 -1.69 -14.74 8.56
C ASN A 88 -1.03 -15.35 9.84
N GLU A 89 0.10 -14.84 10.31
CA GLU A 89 0.65 -15.29 11.59
C GLU A 89 -0.05 -14.67 12.79
N ASP A 90 -0.46 -13.39 12.67
CA ASP A 90 -1.11 -12.67 13.76
C ASP A 90 -2.56 -12.29 13.40
N ILE A 91 -3.39 -12.10 14.42
CA ILE A 91 -4.72 -11.50 14.28
C ILE A 91 -4.54 -10.00 14.03
N GLY A 92 -5.16 -9.47 12.97
CA GLY A 92 -5.11 -8.03 12.67
C GLY A 92 -5.31 -7.74 11.19
N TYR A 93 -4.48 -6.83 10.64
CA TYR A 93 -4.48 -6.51 9.23
C TYR A 93 -4.17 -7.76 8.38
N SER A 94 -4.93 -7.95 7.32
CA SER A 94 -4.74 -9.05 6.37
C SER A 94 -4.17 -8.54 5.04
N HIS A 95 -4.93 -7.74 4.30
CA HIS A 95 -4.58 -7.27 2.97
C HIS A 95 -5.40 -6.03 2.60
N PHE A 96 -5.08 -5.42 1.46
CA PHE A 96 -5.93 -4.45 0.78
C PHE A 96 -6.27 -4.92 -0.62
N ALA A 97 -7.29 -4.31 -1.23
CA ALA A 97 -7.69 -4.63 -2.59
C ALA A 97 -7.77 -3.38 -3.45
N LEU A 98 -7.36 -3.54 -4.72
CA LEU A 98 -7.45 -2.53 -5.77
C LEU A 98 -8.48 -2.97 -6.79
N THR A 99 -9.43 -2.11 -7.11
CA THR A 99 -10.37 -2.38 -8.19
C THR A 99 -9.80 -1.95 -9.54
N VAL A 100 -10.02 -2.77 -10.55
CA VAL A 100 -9.62 -2.53 -11.94
C VAL A 100 -10.77 -2.80 -12.89
N ASP A 101 -10.77 -2.14 -14.04
CA ASP A 101 -11.81 -2.34 -15.07
C ASP A 101 -11.62 -3.64 -15.85
N ASP A 102 -10.35 -4.05 -16.08
CA ASP A 102 -9.96 -5.30 -16.76
C ASP A 102 -8.81 -5.95 -15.99
N ILE A 103 -9.12 -7.03 -15.26
CA ILE A 103 -8.14 -7.73 -14.43
C ILE A 103 -7.10 -8.48 -15.27
N PHE A 104 -7.44 -8.93 -16.49
CA PHE A 104 -6.51 -9.63 -17.36
C PHE A 104 -5.47 -8.67 -17.91
N ALA A 105 -5.89 -7.49 -18.37
CA ALA A 105 -4.99 -6.43 -18.83
C ALA A 105 -4.13 -5.89 -17.68
N ALA A 106 -4.72 -5.64 -16.51
CA ALA A 106 -4.00 -5.16 -15.33
C ALA A 106 -2.96 -6.18 -14.85
N SER A 107 -3.32 -7.46 -14.75
CA SER A 107 -2.40 -8.53 -14.39
C SER A 107 -1.23 -8.66 -15.37
N ALA A 108 -1.51 -8.64 -16.68
CA ALA A 108 -0.47 -8.68 -17.71
C ALA A 108 0.50 -7.49 -17.55
N LYS A 109 -0.02 -6.29 -17.30
CA LYS A 109 0.79 -5.09 -17.09
C LYS A 109 1.68 -5.18 -15.85
N LEU A 110 1.17 -5.69 -14.74
CA LEU A 110 1.99 -5.91 -13.54
C LEU A 110 3.12 -6.92 -13.80
N GLN A 111 2.82 -8.00 -14.52
CA GLN A 111 3.84 -9.00 -14.88
C GLN A 111 4.90 -8.44 -15.84
N GLU A 112 4.53 -7.61 -16.82
CA GLU A 112 5.48 -6.87 -17.66
C GLU A 112 6.41 -5.96 -16.84
N ASN A 113 5.90 -5.40 -15.76
CA ASN A 113 6.65 -4.55 -14.82
C ASN A 113 7.46 -5.38 -13.79
N GLY A 114 7.45 -6.71 -13.87
CA GLY A 114 8.22 -7.60 -13.00
C GLY A 114 7.50 -8.06 -11.73
N ILE A 115 6.20 -7.76 -11.56
CA ILE A 115 5.42 -8.23 -10.40
C ILE A 115 4.81 -9.61 -10.71
N THR A 116 5.21 -10.62 -9.95
CA THR A 116 4.69 -11.98 -10.11
C THR A 116 3.43 -12.18 -9.28
N PRO A 117 2.32 -12.67 -9.87
CA PRO A 117 1.12 -12.98 -9.10
C PRO A 117 1.31 -14.23 -8.22
N ASP A 118 0.69 -14.24 -7.05
CA ASP A 118 0.66 -15.39 -6.15
C ASP A 118 -0.35 -16.45 -6.59
N THR A 119 -1.40 -16.04 -7.33
CA THR A 119 -2.48 -16.92 -7.77
C THR A 119 -2.82 -16.69 -9.25
N GLN A 120 -3.54 -17.63 -9.82
CA GLN A 120 -4.21 -17.40 -11.10
C GLN A 120 -5.43 -16.48 -10.90
N ILE A 121 -5.84 -15.78 -11.98
CA ILE A 121 -7.11 -15.05 -11.98
C ILE A 121 -8.24 -16.07 -11.80
N SER A 122 -9.13 -15.80 -10.84
CA SER A 122 -10.28 -16.65 -10.55
C SER A 122 -11.50 -15.81 -10.21
N LYS A 123 -12.68 -16.41 -10.34
CA LYS A 123 -13.92 -15.79 -9.89
C LYS A 123 -14.26 -16.35 -8.50
N GLY A 124 -14.23 -15.50 -7.50
CA GLY A 124 -14.54 -15.87 -6.12
C GLY A 124 -16.04 -16.15 -5.91
N PRO A 125 -16.44 -16.66 -4.74
CA PRO A 125 -17.83 -16.91 -4.39
C PRO A 125 -18.74 -15.67 -4.50
N SER A 126 -18.16 -14.49 -4.26
CA SER A 126 -18.85 -13.19 -4.39
C SER A 126 -19.16 -12.77 -5.82
N GLY A 127 -18.83 -13.59 -6.82
CA GLY A 127 -19.03 -13.25 -8.24
C GLY A 127 -18.04 -12.24 -8.79
N THR A 128 -17.02 -11.85 -8.03
CA THR A 128 -15.98 -10.88 -8.40
C THR A 128 -14.73 -11.62 -8.88
N TYR A 129 -14.10 -11.17 -9.97
CA TYR A 129 -12.78 -11.68 -10.35
C TYR A 129 -11.72 -11.16 -9.39
N GLN A 130 -10.75 -12.01 -9.05
CA GLN A 130 -9.68 -11.71 -8.11
C GLN A 130 -8.37 -12.34 -8.53
N GLN A 131 -7.25 -11.69 -8.13
CA GLN A 131 -5.91 -12.25 -8.22
C GLN A 131 -5.05 -11.65 -7.10
N TRP A 132 -4.25 -12.49 -6.44
CA TRP A 132 -3.42 -12.13 -5.32
C TRP A 132 -1.99 -11.81 -5.73
N PHE A 133 -1.41 -10.85 -5.00
CA PHE A 133 -0.03 -10.40 -5.12
C PHE A 133 0.53 -10.06 -3.74
N HIS A 134 1.82 -9.79 -3.69
CA HIS A 134 2.48 -9.24 -2.49
C HIS A 134 3.55 -8.22 -2.88
N ASP A 135 3.87 -7.32 -1.95
CA ASP A 135 4.98 -6.39 -2.05
C ASP A 135 6.28 -7.02 -1.50
N PRO A 136 7.45 -6.36 -1.59
CA PRO A 136 8.74 -6.91 -1.11
C PRO A 136 8.74 -7.30 0.37
N ASP A 137 7.95 -6.67 1.21
CA ASP A 137 7.81 -7.00 2.63
C ASP A 137 6.79 -8.13 2.89
N GLY A 138 6.14 -8.64 1.84
CA GLY A 138 5.13 -9.69 1.93
C GLY A 138 3.73 -9.20 2.29
N ASN A 139 3.46 -7.88 2.25
CA ASN A 139 2.11 -7.38 2.42
C ASN A 139 1.27 -7.79 1.23
N LYS A 140 0.17 -8.50 1.51
CA LYS A 140 -0.73 -9.01 0.47
C LYS A 140 -1.65 -7.92 -0.05
N PHE A 141 -1.92 -7.99 -1.37
CA PHE A 141 -2.99 -7.23 -1.99
C PHE A 141 -3.68 -8.02 -3.09
N GLU A 142 -4.89 -7.61 -3.42
CA GLU A 142 -5.68 -8.20 -4.50
C GLU A 142 -5.89 -7.19 -5.62
N LEU A 143 -5.88 -7.66 -6.87
CA LEU A 143 -6.63 -7.03 -7.94
C LEU A 143 -8.04 -7.60 -7.96
N MET A 144 -9.03 -6.72 -8.07
CA MET A 144 -10.45 -7.07 -8.06
C MET A 144 -11.16 -6.43 -9.25
N GLN A 145 -11.90 -7.22 -10.03
CA GLN A 145 -12.79 -6.70 -11.07
C GLN A 145 -14.23 -7.08 -10.75
N TYR A 146 -15.08 -6.07 -10.59
CA TYR A 146 -16.51 -6.29 -10.41
C TYR A 146 -17.18 -6.83 -11.67
N THR A 147 -18.21 -7.62 -11.46
CA THR A 147 -19.18 -8.04 -12.48
C THR A 147 -20.57 -7.57 -12.07
N GLU A 148 -21.55 -7.67 -12.95
CA GLU A 148 -22.95 -7.38 -12.62
C GLU A 148 -23.50 -8.26 -11.48
N GLN A 149 -22.85 -9.40 -11.20
CA GLN A 149 -23.22 -10.36 -10.16
C GLN A 149 -22.39 -10.22 -8.88
N SER A 150 -21.45 -9.27 -8.83
CA SER A 150 -20.61 -9.10 -7.65
C SER A 150 -21.42 -8.69 -6.43
N TRP A 151 -21.32 -9.46 -5.36
CA TRP A 151 -22.06 -9.22 -4.12
C TRP A 151 -21.80 -7.85 -3.53
N GLN A 152 -20.62 -7.30 -3.73
CA GLN A 152 -20.25 -5.94 -3.32
C GLN A 152 -21.08 -4.87 -4.06
N ILE A 153 -21.65 -5.20 -5.23
CA ILE A 153 -22.47 -4.30 -6.04
C ILE A 153 -23.97 -4.52 -5.74
N ILE A 154 -24.41 -5.79 -5.78
CA ILE A 154 -25.84 -6.12 -5.64
C ILE A 154 -26.29 -6.28 -4.18
N GLY A 155 -25.35 -6.47 -3.27
CA GLY A 155 -25.60 -6.86 -1.88
C GLY A 155 -25.91 -8.36 -1.74
N HIS A 156 -25.40 -8.98 -0.68
CA HIS A 156 -25.67 -10.37 -0.31
C HIS A 156 -25.46 -10.49 1.20
N ILE A 157 -26.52 -10.82 1.91
CA ILE A 157 -26.53 -11.04 3.35
C ILE A 157 -27.30 -12.33 3.58
N ASP A 158 -26.63 -13.39 4.04
CA ASP A 158 -27.25 -14.67 4.43
C ASP A 158 -27.87 -14.58 5.82
#